data_d3a7eabdf867b5d9e8c0cc855f7019e5
#
_entry.id   d3a7eabdf867b5d9e8c0cc855f7019e5
#
_cell.length_a   1.000
_cell.length_b   1.000
_cell.length_c   1.000
_cell.angle_alpha   90.00
_cell.angle_beta   90.00
_cell.angle_gamma   90.00
#
_symmetry.space_group_name_H-M   'P 1'
#
loop_
_entity.id
_entity.type
_entity.pdbx_description
1 polymer ?
#
loop_
_entity_poly.entity_id
_entity_poly.type
_entity_poly.pdbx_seq_one_letter_code
_entity_poly.pdbx_strand_id
1 'polypeptide(L)'
;MLISSKNPDLRFERNADGTLVIMPPTGGISSNREAKAMAYLFNWVESHDLGEVFSSSGGFRLANSAVRSPDAAFVAKGRLAEDWDRQEDRFLNLAPDFVIEIRSKSDSLETLQAKMREYIDNGVRLGWLFDRQNQQAWVYRADGSVTQYPATAVLNGEDVVLGFTLPVLRLL
;
A
#
# COMPACT_ATOMS: atom_id res chain seq x y z
N MET A 1 -6.62 -2.40 19.44
CA MET A 1 -6.33 -3.84 19.46
C MET A 1 -7.49 -4.72 19.91
N LEU A 2 -8.17 -4.45 21.02
CA LEU A 2 -9.30 -5.30 21.50
C LEU A 2 -10.48 -5.44 20.50
N ILE A 3 -10.74 -4.46 19.63
CA ILE A 3 -11.83 -4.53 18.64
C ILE A 3 -11.46 -5.46 17.49
N SER A 4 -10.23 -5.41 17.00
CA SER A 4 -9.75 -6.25 15.91
C SER A 4 -9.70 -7.73 16.31
N SER A 5 -9.20 -8.06 17.50
CA SER A 5 -9.12 -9.44 17.99
C SER A 5 -10.50 -10.10 18.18
N LYS A 6 -11.55 -9.30 18.39
CA LYS A 6 -12.94 -9.79 18.53
C LYS A 6 -13.69 -9.88 17.19
N ASN A 7 -13.11 -9.35 16.10
CA ASN A 7 -13.72 -9.31 14.78
C ASN A 7 -12.68 -9.70 13.71
N PRO A 8 -12.25 -10.96 13.68
CA PRO A 8 -11.14 -11.41 12.82
C PRO A 8 -11.44 -11.28 11.32
N ASP A 9 -12.71 -11.22 10.94
CA ASP A 9 -13.15 -11.08 9.55
C ASP A 9 -13.16 -9.64 9.03
N LEU A 10 -12.88 -8.66 9.90
CA LEU A 10 -12.88 -7.24 9.54
C LEU A 10 -11.46 -6.68 9.50
N ARG A 11 -11.19 -5.84 8.51
CA ARG A 11 -9.98 -5.02 8.46
C ARG A 11 -10.24 -3.67 9.11
N PHE A 12 -9.24 -3.17 9.80
CA PHE A 12 -9.34 -1.91 10.55
C PHE A 12 -8.19 -0.98 10.18
N GLU A 13 -8.53 0.24 9.83
CA GLU A 13 -7.60 1.36 9.78
C GLU A 13 -8.02 2.42 10.80
N ARG A 14 -7.17 3.39 11.07
CA ARG A 14 -7.47 4.52 11.93
C ARG A 14 -6.99 5.81 11.27
N ASN A 15 -7.87 6.79 11.21
CA ASN A 15 -7.52 8.12 10.74
C ASN A 15 -6.65 8.88 11.76
N ALA A 16 -6.02 9.97 11.32
CA ALA A 16 -5.19 10.81 12.17
C ALA A 16 -5.97 11.44 13.35
N ASP A 17 -7.25 11.70 13.17
CA ASP A 17 -8.16 12.19 14.22
C ASP A 17 -8.63 11.11 15.22
N GLY A 18 -8.17 9.87 15.04
CA GLY A 18 -8.54 8.73 15.86
C GLY A 18 -9.78 7.97 15.39
N THR A 19 -10.50 8.44 14.37
CA THR A 19 -11.68 7.77 13.81
C THR A 19 -11.30 6.39 13.25
N LEU A 20 -12.06 5.36 13.65
CA LEU A 20 -11.86 4.00 13.18
C LEU A 20 -12.55 3.81 11.82
N VAL A 21 -11.79 3.30 10.86
CA VAL A 21 -12.30 2.88 9.56
C VAL A 21 -12.41 1.36 9.54
N ILE A 22 -13.62 0.85 9.31
CA ILE A 22 -13.92 -0.58 9.30
C ILE A 22 -14.19 -1.00 7.87
N MET A 23 -13.46 -2.00 7.40
CA MET A 23 -13.58 -2.51 6.04
C MET A 23 -14.04 -3.98 6.07
N PRO A 24 -15.09 -4.32 5.29
CA PRO A 24 -15.52 -5.71 5.14
C PRO A 24 -14.46 -6.51 4.36
N PRO A 25 -14.55 -7.85 4.34
CA PRO A 25 -13.72 -8.69 3.49
C PRO A 25 -13.81 -8.26 2.03
N THR A 26 -12.68 -8.30 1.35
CA THR A 26 -12.57 -7.88 -0.06
C THR A 26 -13.27 -8.89 -0.98
N GLY A 27 -13.99 -8.41 -1.99
CA GLY A 27 -14.60 -9.29 -3.00
C GLY A 27 -13.54 -10.02 -3.85
N GLY A 28 -13.89 -11.18 -4.41
CA GLY A 28 -12.93 -12.09 -5.08
C GLY A 28 -12.06 -11.45 -6.17
N ILE A 29 -12.58 -10.51 -6.96
CA ILE A 29 -11.78 -9.81 -7.98
C ILE A 29 -10.75 -8.89 -7.33
N SER A 30 -11.13 -8.10 -6.32
CA SER A 30 -10.21 -7.22 -5.60
C SER A 30 -9.13 -8.03 -4.90
N SER A 31 -9.51 -9.11 -4.19
CA SER A 31 -8.58 -10.03 -3.55
C SER A 31 -7.56 -10.62 -4.56
N ASN A 32 -8.01 -11.02 -5.76
CA ASN A 32 -7.11 -11.51 -6.80
C ASN A 32 -6.11 -10.43 -7.27
N ARG A 33 -6.54 -9.17 -7.37
CA ARG A 33 -5.64 -8.06 -7.75
C ARG A 33 -4.64 -7.73 -6.64
N GLU A 34 -5.08 -7.72 -5.39
CA GLU A 34 -4.18 -7.58 -4.23
C GLU A 34 -3.11 -8.69 -4.23
N ALA A 35 -3.52 -9.96 -4.42
CA ALA A 35 -2.61 -11.09 -4.49
C ALA A 35 -1.59 -10.96 -5.65
N LYS A 36 -2.02 -10.46 -6.82
CA LYS A 36 -1.11 -10.19 -7.94
C LYS A 36 -0.13 -9.07 -7.64
N ALA A 37 -0.59 -7.96 -7.07
CA ALA A 37 0.27 -6.84 -6.68
C ALA A 37 1.36 -7.31 -5.72
N MET A 38 0.95 -8.07 -4.69
CA MET A 38 1.87 -8.69 -3.73
C MET A 38 2.87 -9.62 -4.41
N ALA A 39 2.42 -10.54 -5.28
CA ALA A 39 3.29 -11.50 -5.93
C ALA A 39 4.34 -10.82 -6.82
N TYR A 40 3.94 -9.82 -7.63
CA TYR A 40 4.89 -9.08 -8.48
C TYR A 40 5.92 -8.34 -7.64
N LEU A 41 5.49 -7.60 -6.62
CA LEU A 41 6.37 -6.83 -5.77
C LEU A 41 7.29 -7.73 -4.94
N PHE A 42 6.74 -8.75 -4.28
CA PHE A 42 7.48 -9.69 -3.45
C PHE A 42 8.57 -10.42 -4.25
N ASN A 43 8.21 -11.00 -5.39
CA ASN A 43 9.19 -11.73 -6.21
C ASN A 43 10.34 -10.85 -6.67
N TRP A 44 10.06 -9.57 -6.99
CA TRP A 44 11.11 -8.64 -7.39
C TRP A 44 12.01 -8.27 -6.21
N VAL A 45 11.43 -7.88 -5.09
CA VAL A 45 12.15 -7.45 -3.90
C VAL A 45 13.04 -8.57 -3.35
N GLU A 46 12.49 -9.79 -3.23
CA GLU A 46 13.23 -10.98 -2.78
C GLU A 46 14.39 -11.32 -3.71
N SER A 47 14.14 -11.36 -5.02
CA SER A 47 15.19 -11.74 -5.98
C SER A 47 16.34 -10.74 -6.07
N HIS A 48 16.14 -9.51 -5.61
CA HIS A 48 17.15 -8.44 -5.65
C HIS A 48 17.63 -8.01 -4.25
N ASP A 49 17.18 -8.69 -3.18
CA ASP A 49 17.54 -8.39 -1.79
C ASP A 49 17.35 -6.91 -1.42
N LEU A 50 16.20 -6.32 -1.81
CA LEU A 50 15.94 -4.90 -1.64
C LEU A 50 15.37 -4.52 -0.27
N GLY A 51 14.75 -5.45 0.46
CA GLY A 51 14.07 -5.21 1.74
C GLY A 51 12.91 -6.15 1.97
N GLU A 52 11.85 -5.66 2.62
CA GLU A 52 10.70 -6.46 3.04
C GLU A 52 9.40 -5.98 2.40
N VAL A 53 8.49 -6.92 2.11
CA VAL A 53 7.18 -6.63 1.52
C VAL A 53 6.07 -7.04 2.48
N PHE A 54 5.05 -6.20 2.60
CA PHE A 54 3.92 -6.38 3.52
C PHE A 54 2.60 -6.40 2.77
N SER A 55 1.71 -7.30 3.16
CA SER A 55 0.36 -7.41 2.63
C SER A 55 -0.62 -6.44 3.30
N SER A 56 -1.85 -6.42 2.81
CA SER A 56 -2.96 -5.65 3.40
C SER A 56 -3.35 -6.05 4.84
N SER A 57 -2.73 -7.10 5.39
CA SER A 57 -2.85 -7.46 6.81
C SER A 57 -1.84 -6.73 7.70
N GLY A 58 -0.77 -6.18 7.14
CA GLY A 58 0.24 -5.41 7.85
C GLY A 58 -0.20 -3.98 8.09
N GLY A 59 -0.09 -3.49 9.32
CA GLY A 59 -0.44 -2.12 9.69
C GLY A 59 0.79 -1.23 9.89
N PHE A 60 0.75 -0.04 9.31
CA PHE A 60 1.77 1.01 9.46
C PHE A 60 1.20 2.19 10.24
N ARG A 61 1.87 2.59 11.30
CA ARG A 61 1.55 3.83 12.02
C ARG A 61 2.36 4.97 11.43
N LEU A 62 1.66 5.88 10.79
CA LEU A 62 2.24 7.05 10.15
C LEU A 62 2.57 8.15 11.18
N ALA A 63 3.36 9.16 10.78
CA ALA A 63 3.78 10.26 11.65
C ALA A 63 2.60 11.09 12.19
N ASN A 64 1.52 11.23 11.42
CA ASN A 64 0.27 11.87 11.85
C ASN A 64 -0.61 11.02 12.77
N SER A 65 -0.12 9.87 13.24
CA SER A 65 -0.82 8.89 14.06
C SER A 65 -1.91 8.06 13.36
N ALA A 66 -2.13 8.26 12.06
CA ALA A 66 -2.97 7.34 11.29
C ALA A 66 -2.36 5.93 11.28
N VAL A 67 -3.22 4.93 11.21
CA VAL A 67 -2.82 3.54 10.96
C VAL A 67 -3.40 3.10 9.64
N ARG A 68 -2.53 2.68 8.72
CA ARG A 68 -2.89 2.30 7.35
C ARG A 68 -2.38 0.90 7.02
N SER A 69 -3.14 0.20 6.20
CA SER A 69 -2.82 -1.14 5.69
C SER A 69 -2.97 -1.12 4.16
N PRO A 70 -1.94 -0.71 3.42
CA PRO A 70 -2.00 -0.68 1.95
C PRO A 70 -2.12 -2.09 1.36
N ASP A 71 -2.66 -2.23 0.16
CA ASP A 71 -2.83 -3.52 -0.51
C ASP A 71 -1.50 -4.24 -0.75
N ALA A 72 -0.43 -3.48 -0.98
CA ALA A 72 0.95 -3.95 -0.90
C ALA A 72 1.87 -2.80 -0.45
N ALA A 73 2.88 -3.12 0.36
CA ALA A 73 3.87 -2.14 0.83
C ALA A 73 5.28 -2.73 0.78
N PHE A 74 6.26 -1.85 0.58
CA PHE A 74 7.68 -2.19 0.63
C PHE A 74 8.41 -1.27 1.60
N VAL A 75 9.29 -1.86 2.40
CA VAL A 75 10.22 -1.17 3.28
C VAL A 75 11.64 -1.55 2.87
N ALA A 76 12.45 -0.55 2.54
CA ALA A 76 13.81 -0.76 2.07
C ALA A 76 14.69 -1.40 3.16
N LYS A 77 15.65 -2.20 2.72
CA LYS A 77 16.61 -2.89 3.58
C LYS A 77 17.30 -1.93 4.57
N GLY A 78 17.37 -2.34 5.84
CA GLY A 78 17.98 -1.56 6.91
C GLY A 78 17.10 -0.47 7.54
N ARG A 79 15.84 -0.33 7.12
CA ARG A 79 14.89 0.62 7.74
C ARG A 79 14.05 0.02 8.87
N LEU A 80 13.89 -1.28 8.89
CA LEU A 80 13.24 -1.98 10.00
C LEU A 80 14.20 -2.09 11.18
N ALA A 81 13.65 -2.08 12.40
CA ALA A 81 14.43 -2.35 13.61
C ALA A 81 15.00 -3.77 13.57
N GLU A 82 16.15 -4.02 14.19
CA GLU A 82 16.80 -5.34 14.18
C GLU A 82 15.93 -6.47 14.77
N ASP A 83 14.96 -6.12 15.61
CA ASP A 83 14.05 -7.06 16.28
C ASP A 83 12.61 -6.98 15.77
N TRP A 84 12.37 -6.38 14.60
CA TRP A 84 11.03 -6.16 14.08
C TRP A 84 10.22 -7.46 13.93
N ASP A 85 10.87 -8.54 13.56
CA ASP A 85 10.30 -9.88 13.35
C ASP A 85 9.90 -10.59 14.67
N ARG A 86 10.40 -10.09 15.81
CA ARG A 86 10.03 -10.59 17.14
C ARG A 86 8.81 -9.90 17.75
N GLN A 87 8.27 -8.90 17.05
CA GLN A 87 7.15 -8.08 17.51
C GLN A 87 5.85 -8.42 16.76
N GLU A 88 5.51 -9.71 16.70
CA GLU A 88 4.46 -10.29 15.85
C GLU A 88 3.12 -9.54 15.86
N ASP A 89 2.71 -8.97 17.00
CA ASP A 89 1.38 -8.35 17.15
C ASP A 89 1.40 -6.81 17.09
N ARG A 90 2.46 -6.18 16.62
CA ARG A 90 2.57 -4.72 16.61
C ARG A 90 2.52 -4.14 15.21
N PHE A 91 1.84 -3.00 15.10
CA PHE A 91 1.96 -2.18 13.91
C PHE A 91 3.38 -1.62 13.78
N LEU A 92 3.86 -1.55 12.55
CA LEU A 92 5.15 -0.94 12.24
C LEU A 92 5.06 0.59 12.43
N ASN A 93 5.95 1.15 13.27
CA ASN A 93 5.98 2.59 13.55
C ASN A 93 6.87 3.31 12.54
N LEU A 94 6.56 3.21 11.27
CA LEU A 94 7.24 3.89 10.17
C LEU A 94 6.31 3.99 8.96
N ALA A 95 6.58 4.93 8.06
CA ALA A 95 6.00 4.93 6.74
C ALA A 95 6.79 3.95 5.84
N PRO A 96 6.13 3.08 5.04
CA PRO A 96 6.82 2.29 4.03
C PRO A 96 7.44 3.20 2.96
N ASP A 97 8.42 2.69 2.22
CA ASP A 97 9.04 3.43 1.11
C ASP A 97 8.13 3.47 -0.12
N PHE A 98 7.41 2.38 -0.34
CA PHE A 98 6.51 2.24 -1.49
C PHE A 98 5.19 1.61 -1.07
N VAL A 99 4.09 2.07 -1.66
CA VAL A 99 2.75 1.52 -1.45
C VAL A 99 2.00 1.32 -2.77
N ILE A 100 1.16 0.29 -2.80
CA ILE A 100 0.18 0.07 -3.87
C ILE A 100 -1.21 0.04 -3.24
N GLU A 101 -2.15 0.79 -3.83
CA GLU A 101 -3.58 0.75 -3.55
C GLU A 101 -4.35 0.40 -4.83
N ILE A 102 -5.36 -0.42 -4.72
CA ILE A 102 -6.18 -0.88 -5.85
C ILE A 102 -7.64 -0.56 -5.57
N ARG A 103 -8.20 0.36 -6.35
CA ARG A 103 -9.58 0.79 -6.19
C ARG A 103 -10.56 -0.36 -6.40
N SER A 104 -11.33 -0.70 -5.35
CA SER A 104 -12.44 -1.64 -5.43
C SER A 104 -13.68 -0.97 -6.05
N LYS A 105 -14.74 -1.75 -6.31
CA LYS A 105 -15.98 -1.23 -6.90
C LYS A 105 -16.69 -0.22 -5.97
N SER A 106 -16.57 -0.39 -4.67
CA SER A 106 -17.22 0.46 -3.66
C SER A 106 -16.44 1.69 -3.27
N ASP A 107 -15.15 1.77 -3.64
CA ASP A 107 -14.30 2.87 -3.18
C ASP A 107 -14.54 4.15 -4.00
N SER A 108 -14.56 5.28 -3.29
CA SER A 108 -14.47 6.61 -3.92
C SER A 108 -13.04 6.88 -4.40
N LEU A 109 -12.89 7.31 -5.64
CA LEU A 109 -11.59 7.72 -6.18
C LEU A 109 -10.99 8.88 -5.36
N GLU A 110 -11.82 9.86 -5.02
CA GLU A 110 -11.40 11.01 -4.24
C GLU A 110 -10.83 10.61 -2.87
N THR A 111 -11.50 9.69 -2.17
CA THR A 111 -11.05 9.17 -0.87
C THR A 111 -9.70 8.46 -0.99
N LEU A 112 -9.52 7.63 -2.03
CA LEU A 112 -8.23 6.95 -2.26
C LEU A 112 -7.13 7.92 -2.66
N GLN A 113 -7.44 8.92 -3.47
CA GLN A 113 -6.47 9.98 -3.82
C GLN A 113 -6.05 10.79 -2.59
N ALA A 114 -6.98 11.08 -1.67
CA ALA A 114 -6.65 11.72 -0.40
C ALA A 114 -5.76 10.82 0.48
N LYS A 115 -6.05 9.51 0.55
CA LYS A 115 -5.23 8.52 1.23
C LYS A 115 -3.81 8.44 0.64
N MET A 116 -3.67 8.48 -0.68
CA MET A 116 -2.36 8.50 -1.34
C MET A 116 -1.54 9.75 -0.99
N ARG A 117 -2.19 10.92 -0.94
CA ARG A 117 -1.53 12.16 -0.49
C ARG A 117 -1.11 12.06 0.98
N GLU A 118 -1.98 11.52 1.85
CA GLU A 118 -1.63 11.26 3.24
C GLU A 118 -0.38 10.39 3.37
N TYR A 119 -0.24 9.33 2.55
CA TYR A 119 0.97 8.51 2.54
C TYR A 119 2.22 9.34 2.22
N ILE A 120 2.19 10.13 1.15
CA ILE A 120 3.32 10.98 0.74
C ILE A 120 3.66 12.01 1.82
N ASP A 121 2.66 12.71 2.37
CA ASP A 121 2.84 13.72 3.41
C ASP A 121 3.43 13.13 4.70
N ASN A 122 3.31 11.82 4.91
CA ASN A 122 3.85 11.11 6.06
C ASN A 122 5.11 10.28 5.78
N GLY A 123 5.76 10.50 4.63
CA GLY A 123 7.10 9.97 4.34
C GLY A 123 7.16 8.76 3.42
N VAL A 124 6.05 8.33 2.81
CA VAL A 124 6.10 7.39 1.69
C VAL A 124 6.76 8.08 0.50
N ARG A 125 7.73 7.41 -0.13
CA ARG A 125 8.52 7.99 -1.21
C ARG A 125 7.86 7.84 -2.59
N LEU A 126 7.16 6.71 -2.79
CA LEU A 126 6.47 6.39 -4.04
C LEU A 126 5.16 5.66 -3.74
N GLY A 127 4.09 6.02 -4.41
CA GLY A 127 2.81 5.35 -4.27
C GLY A 127 2.12 5.16 -5.62
N TRP A 128 1.54 3.98 -5.84
CA TRP A 128 0.74 3.67 -7.01
C TRP A 128 -0.71 3.42 -6.64
N LEU A 129 -1.63 4.11 -7.30
CA LEU A 129 -3.07 3.88 -7.21
C LEU A 129 -3.59 3.33 -8.55
N PHE A 130 -4.11 2.11 -8.53
CA PHE A 130 -4.74 1.49 -9.69
C PHE A 130 -6.25 1.73 -9.66
N ASP A 131 -6.74 2.48 -10.65
CA ASP A 131 -8.16 2.80 -10.80
C ASP A 131 -8.80 1.93 -11.89
N ARG A 132 -9.27 0.78 -11.48
CA ARG A 132 -9.89 -0.23 -12.35
C ARG A 132 -11.15 0.28 -13.04
N GLN A 133 -11.90 1.17 -12.40
CA GLN A 133 -13.15 1.68 -12.95
C GLN A 133 -12.93 2.61 -14.16
N ASN A 134 -11.83 3.37 -14.12
CA ASN A 134 -11.48 4.31 -15.20
C ASN A 134 -10.30 3.82 -16.06
N GLN A 135 -9.86 2.55 -15.88
CA GLN A 135 -8.80 1.92 -16.68
C GLN A 135 -7.51 2.75 -16.74
N GLN A 136 -7.02 3.14 -15.56
CA GLN A 136 -5.86 4.03 -15.41
C GLN A 136 -5.11 3.75 -14.09
N ALA A 137 -3.93 4.34 -13.94
CA ALA A 137 -3.18 4.35 -12.70
C ALA A 137 -2.65 5.77 -12.42
N TRP A 138 -2.35 6.02 -11.15
CA TRP A 138 -1.78 7.27 -10.66
C TRP A 138 -0.49 6.95 -9.92
N VAL A 139 0.55 7.74 -10.17
CA VAL A 139 1.84 7.66 -9.47
C VAL A 139 2.04 8.92 -8.64
N TYR A 140 2.23 8.73 -7.35
CA TYR A 140 2.46 9.78 -6.35
C TYR A 140 3.91 9.71 -5.89
N ARG A 141 4.60 10.84 -5.81
CA ARG A 141 6.02 10.92 -5.44
C ARG A 141 6.25 11.85 -4.25
N ALA A 142 7.38 11.68 -3.59
CA ALA A 142 7.77 12.43 -2.40
C ALA A 142 7.88 13.94 -2.62
N ASP A 143 8.10 14.40 -3.85
CA ASP A 143 8.09 15.82 -4.21
C ASP A 143 6.69 16.42 -4.37
N GLY A 144 5.64 15.62 -4.11
CA GLY A 144 4.23 16.01 -4.25
C GLY A 144 3.70 15.88 -5.67
N SER A 145 4.53 15.51 -6.65
CA SER A 145 4.08 15.32 -8.03
C SER A 145 3.16 14.11 -8.17
N VAL A 146 2.14 14.25 -9.01
CA VAL A 146 1.17 13.18 -9.31
C VAL A 146 1.04 13.06 -10.83
N THR A 147 1.24 11.85 -11.35
CA THR A 147 1.15 11.57 -12.78
C THR A 147 0.10 10.49 -13.02
N GLN A 148 -0.80 10.75 -13.95
CA GLN A 148 -1.79 9.77 -14.43
C GLN A 148 -1.23 8.99 -15.61
N TYR A 149 -1.49 7.67 -15.60
CA TYR A 149 -1.06 6.75 -16.65
C TYR A 149 -2.24 5.95 -17.21
N PRO A 150 -2.33 5.77 -18.54
CA PRO A 150 -3.35 4.95 -19.17
C PRO A 150 -3.09 3.45 -18.89
N ALA A 151 -4.11 2.62 -19.14
CA ALA A 151 -4.04 1.16 -19.00
C ALA A 151 -2.88 0.52 -19.78
N THR A 152 -2.47 1.09 -20.90
CA THR A 152 -1.38 0.59 -21.75
C THR A 152 0.03 0.91 -21.25
N ALA A 153 0.15 1.73 -20.20
CA ALA A 153 1.45 2.12 -19.66
C ALA A 153 2.10 1.00 -18.85
N VAL A 154 3.41 1.15 -18.66
CA VAL A 154 4.21 0.36 -17.71
C VAL A 154 4.73 1.33 -16.65
N LEU A 155 4.39 1.06 -15.39
CA LEU A 155 4.91 1.84 -14.26
C LEU A 155 6.31 1.37 -13.91
N ASN A 156 7.10 2.28 -13.34
CA ASN A 156 8.48 2.05 -12.92
C ASN A 156 8.61 2.37 -11.43
N GLY A 157 9.33 1.52 -10.68
CA GLY A 157 9.64 1.70 -9.25
C GLY A 157 10.61 2.83 -8.93
N GLU A 158 11.10 3.52 -9.96
CA GLU A 158 12.00 4.67 -9.89
C GLU A 158 13.25 4.35 -9.04
N ASP A 159 13.69 5.29 -8.22
CA ASP A 159 14.79 5.10 -7.27
C ASP A 159 14.37 4.43 -5.95
N VAL A 160 13.09 4.10 -5.80
CA VAL A 160 12.51 3.52 -4.58
C VAL A 160 12.50 2.00 -4.61
N VAL A 161 12.02 1.40 -5.71
CA VAL A 161 12.08 -0.05 -5.95
C VAL A 161 12.86 -0.26 -7.24
N LEU A 162 14.19 -0.23 -7.13
CA LEU A 162 15.10 -0.20 -8.28
C LEU A 162 14.82 -1.30 -9.30
N GLY A 163 14.58 -0.89 -10.56
CA GLY A 163 14.36 -1.77 -11.69
C GLY A 163 12.99 -2.46 -11.73
N PHE A 164 12.16 -2.31 -10.69
CA PHE A 164 10.81 -2.88 -10.68
C PHE A 164 9.94 -2.19 -11.73
N THR A 165 9.28 -2.98 -12.56
CA THR A 165 8.31 -2.48 -13.54
C THR A 165 7.06 -3.33 -13.53
N LEU A 166 5.90 -2.68 -13.75
CA LEU A 166 4.61 -3.38 -13.78
C LEU A 166 3.69 -2.75 -14.82
N PRO A 167 3.24 -3.53 -15.85
CA PRO A 167 2.21 -3.06 -16.76
C PRO A 167 0.89 -2.80 -16.02
N VAL A 168 0.31 -1.62 -16.23
CA VAL A 168 -0.93 -1.19 -15.56
C VAL A 168 -2.06 -2.21 -15.73
N LEU A 169 -2.21 -2.76 -16.94
CA LEU A 169 -3.21 -3.80 -17.26
C LEU A 169 -3.16 -5.04 -16.36
N ARG A 170 -2.06 -5.33 -15.68
CA ARG A 170 -1.96 -6.51 -14.82
C ARG A 170 -2.83 -6.42 -13.58
N LEU A 171 -3.14 -5.21 -13.14
CA LEU A 171 -3.93 -4.95 -11.92
C LEU A 171 -5.29 -4.28 -12.18
N LEU A 172 -5.62 -3.94 -13.42
CA LEU A 172 -6.94 -3.42 -13.83
C LEU A 172 -8.00 -4.49 -13.98
#